data_a523325e05232ca01751023cd272a217
#
_entry.id   a523325e05232ca01751023cd272a217
#
_cell.length_a   1.000
_cell.length_b   1.000
_cell.length_c   1.000
_cell.angle_alpha   90.00
_cell.angle_beta   90.00
_cell.angle_gamma   90.00
#
_symmetry.space_group_name_H-M   'P 1'
#
loop_
_entity.id
_entity.type
_entity.pdbx_description
1 polymer ?
#
loop_
_entity_poly.entity_id
_entity_poly.type
_entity_poly.pdbx_seq_one_letter_code
_entity_poly.pdbx_strand_id
1 'polypeptide(L)'
;MQEALKNLEAAKDAASPEKIAEIDDDIAASQELYDKMMAEAAKSSEPLPAMRANVAAAQADYDKASNRVSELKAKVEKALADRDYETVLQLRMEVKMADSERESCGYKLDHHRRTLESQEEQVKIFEDGAEKAKANIDACTAKRNALLSDLNKAQAAYDDACKAYEEAKAAADKATSPEVTQPTETTPPSGSTQPAETTQPASSPSTGKDTLPSSTKQANSSSGKQADTTAGKLANTGDAAPSAIALAGIAAMGLGITATATRRIKNSK
;
A
#
# COMPACT_ATOMS: atom_id res chain seq x y z
N MET A 1 -25.80 12.88 -31.97
CA MET A 1 -26.51 12.60 -30.71
C MET A 1 -26.56 11.11 -30.38
N GLN A 2 -27.05 10.20 -31.23
CA GLN A 2 -27.15 8.76 -30.94
C GLN A 2 -25.78 8.12 -30.60
N GLU A 3 -24.72 8.49 -31.32
CA GLU A 3 -23.37 7.99 -31.04
C GLU A 3 -22.81 8.48 -29.70
N ALA A 4 -23.06 9.75 -29.38
CA ALA A 4 -22.66 10.32 -28.09
C ALA A 4 -23.42 9.67 -26.90
N LEU A 5 -24.70 9.33 -27.09
CA LEU A 5 -25.49 8.59 -26.11
C LEU A 5 -24.89 7.18 -25.89
N LYS A 6 -24.61 6.45 -26.97
CA LYS A 6 -24.00 5.11 -26.90
C LYS A 6 -22.65 5.12 -26.19
N ASN A 7 -21.82 6.14 -26.47
CA ASN A 7 -20.52 6.29 -25.82
C ASN A 7 -20.69 6.61 -24.32
N LEU A 8 -21.67 7.43 -23.95
CA LEU A 8 -21.99 7.71 -22.56
C LEU A 8 -22.49 6.47 -21.80
N GLU A 9 -23.36 5.67 -22.42
CA GLU A 9 -23.85 4.41 -21.81
C GLU A 9 -22.70 3.43 -21.61
N ALA A 10 -21.80 3.28 -22.60
CA ALA A 10 -20.60 2.46 -22.44
C ALA A 10 -19.65 2.95 -21.35
N ALA A 11 -19.47 4.28 -21.22
CA ALA A 11 -18.65 4.86 -20.16
C ALA A 11 -19.31 4.69 -18.78
N LYS A 12 -20.63 4.83 -18.66
CA LYS A 12 -21.38 4.56 -17.43
C LYS A 12 -21.28 3.10 -17.00
N ASP A 13 -21.36 2.16 -17.96
CA ASP A 13 -21.20 0.75 -17.66
C ASP A 13 -19.77 0.41 -17.24
N ALA A 14 -18.77 1.01 -17.87
CA ALA A 14 -17.36 0.85 -17.50
C ALA A 14 -17.02 1.43 -16.12
N ALA A 15 -17.61 2.55 -15.77
CA ALA A 15 -17.44 3.25 -14.48
C ALA A 15 -18.68 3.09 -13.59
N SER A 16 -19.33 1.92 -13.63
CA SER A 16 -20.50 1.69 -12.76
C SER A 16 -20.08 1.73 -11.28
N PRO A 17 -21.00 2.12 -10.38
CA PRO A 17 -20.70 2.19 -8.95
C PRO A 17 -20.12 0.90 -8.40
N GLU A 18 -20.59 -0.24 -8.88
CA GLU A 18 -20.11 -1.56 -8.45
C GLU A 18 -18.66 -1.80 -8.87
N LYS A 19 -18.28 -1.44 -10.11
CA LYS A 19 -16.90 -1.60 -10.60
C LYS A 19 -15.94 -0.62 -9.93
N ILE A 20 -16.40 0.58 -9.63
CA ILE A 20 -15.60 1.55 -8.86
C ILE A 20 -15.42 1.05 -7.42
N ALA A 21 -16.47 0.53 -6.79
CA ALA A 21 -16.38 -0.04 -5.45
C ALA A 21 -15.42 -1.25 -5.40
N GLU A 22 -15.45 -2.15 -6.40
CA GLU A 22 -14.46 -3.25 -6.52
C GLU A 22 -13.01 -2.73 -6.54
N ILE A 23 -12.77 -1.65 -7.29
CA ILE A 23 -11.42 -1.04 -7.35
C ILE A 23 -11.05 -0.40 -6.02
N ASP A 24 -12.00 0.27 -5.35
CA ASP A 24 -11.78 0.89 -4.04
C ASP A 24 -11.53 -0.18 -2.96
N ASP A 25 -12.19 -1.33 -3.01
CA ASP A 25 -11.92 -2.48 -2.14
C ASP A 25 -10.52 -3.07 -2.40
N ASP A 26 -10.09 -3.18 -3.66
CA ASP A 26 -8.74 -3.62 -4.02
C ASP A 26 -7.67 -2.64 -3.50
N ILE A 27 -7.93 -1.34 -3.57
CA ILE A 27 -7.05 -0.30 -3.01
C ILE A 27 -6.97 -0.45 -1.49
N ALA A 28 -8.10 -0.60 -0.81
CA ALA A 28 -8.16 -0.74 0.65
C ALA A 28 -7.43 -2.01 1.12
N ALA A 29 -7.64 -3.15 0.46
CA ALA A 29 -6.95 -4.39 0.77
C ALA A 29 -5.43 -4.28 0.55
N SER A 30 -5.02 -3.60 -0.52
CA SER A 30 -3.60 -3.36 -0.81
C SER A 30 -2.96 -2.40 0.20
N GLN A 31 -3.71 -1.40 0.67
CA GLN A 31 -3.26 -0.48 1.73
C GLN A 31 -3.06 -1.23 3.05
N GLU A 32 -4.00 -2.09 3.44
CA GLU A 32 -3.85 -2.92 4.64
C GLU A 32 -2.62 -3.83 4.56
N LEU A 33 -2.39 -4.44 3.38
CA LEU A 33 -1.21 -5.27 3.15
C LEU A 33 0.09 -4.45 3.24
N TYR A 34 0.12 -3.26 2.64
CA TYR A 34 1.26 -2.34 2.71
C TYR A 34 1.59 -1.99 4.16
N ASP A 35 0.59 -1.55 4.93
CA ASP A 35 0.76 -1.14 6.33
C ASP A 35 1.26 -2.31 7.19
N LYS A 36 0.73 -3.51 6.96
CA LYS A 36 1.17 -4.73 7.65
C LYS A 36 2.62 -5.09 7.30
N MET A 37 3.01 -5.03 6.02
CA MET A 37 4.37 -5.32 5.61
C MET A 37 5.36 -4.31 6.18
N MET A 38 5.02 -3.03 6.20
CA MET A 38 5.85 -1.98 6.80
C MET A 38 5.99 -2.15 8.31
N ALA A 39 4.93 -2.53 9.00
CA ALA A 39 4.98 -2.82 10.44
C ALA A 39 5.89 -4.03 10.76
N GLU A 40 5.81 -5.11 9.97
CA GLU A 40 6.70 -6.27 10.14
C GLU A 40 8.14 -5.96 9.75
N ALA A 41 8.39 -5.14 8.73
CA ALA A 41 9.73 -4.65 8.39
C ALA A 41 10.34 -3.85 9.54
N ALA A 42 9.58 -2.91 10.10
CA ALA A 42 10.01 -2.10 11.25
C ALA A 42 10.36 -2.97 12.46
N LYS A 43 9.50 -3.91 12.82
CA LYS A 43 9.71 -4.86 13.92
C LYS A 43 10.92 -5.76 13.67
N SER A 44 11.09 -6.25 12.45
CA SER A 44 12.22 -7.09 12.07
C SER A 44 13.54 -6.32 12.02
N SER A 45 13.51 -5.01 11.80
CA SER A 45 14.70 -4.15 11.78
C SER A 45 15.18 -3.73 13.17
N GLU A 46 14.31 -3.79 14.18
CA GLU A 46 14.63 -3.38 15.56
C GLU A 46 15.89 -4.07 16.14
N PRO A 47 16.11 -5.38 15.98
CA PRO A 47 17.29 -6.05 16.52
C PRO A 47 18.58 -5.81 15.70
N LEU A 48 18.52 -5.30 14.47
CA LEU A 48 19.67 -5.17 13.58
C LEU A 48 20.84 -4.37 14.16
N PRO A 49 20.64 -3.23 14.86
CA PRO A 49 21.77 -2.50 15.47
C PRO A 49 22.53 -3.34 16.49
N ALA A 50 21.82 -4.09 17.33
CA ALA A 50 22.42 -4.97 18.33
C ALA A 50 23.16 -6.14 17.65
N MET A 51 22.59 -6.74 16.61
CA MET A 51 23.25 -7.81 15.85
C MET A 51 24.50 -7.32 15.15
N ARG A 52 24.51 -6.15 14.56
CA ARG A 52 25.71 -5.53 13.97
C ARG A 52 26.79 -5.26 15.03
N ALA A 53 26.41 -4.82 16.23
CA ALA A 53 27.33 -4.64 17.33
C ALA A 53 27.95 -5.99 17.78
N ASN A 54 27.15 -7.08 17.82
CA ASN A 54 27.64 -8.41 18.14
C ASN A 54 28.62 -8.94 17.08
N VAL A 55 28.37 -8.71 15.80
CA VAL A 55 29.31 -9.05 14.72
C VAL A 55 30.61 -8.27 14.87
N ALA A 56 30.54 -6.98 15.18
CA ALA A 56 31.73 -6.14 15.37
C ALA A 56 32.56 -6.60 16.59
N ALA A 57 31.92 -6.96 17.69
CA ALA A 57 32.59 -7.50 18.88
C ALA A 57 33.27 -8.86 18.59
N ALA A 58 32.53 -9.77 17.94
CA ALA A 58 33.07 -11.07 17.56
C ALA A 58 34.25 -10.95 16.57
N GLN A 59 34.21 -9.98 15.66
CA GLN A 59 35.32 -9.67 14.75
C GLN A 59 36.56 -9.20 15.54
N ALA A 60 36.37 -8.29 16.51
CA ALA A 60 37.47 -7.81 17.34
C ALA A 60 38.11 -8.94 18.16
N ASP A 61 37.30 -9.85 18.68
CA ASP A 61 37.81 -11.03 19.42
C ASP A 61 38.60 -11.97 18.49
N TYR A 62 38.11 -12.23 17.28
CA TYR A 62 38.81 -13.02 16.30
C TYR A 62 40.15 -12.40 15.89
N ASP A 63 40.18 -11.07 15.64
CA ASP A 63 41.40 -10.37 15.28
C ASP A 63 42.42 -10.39 16.40
N LYS A 64 41.98 -10.22 17.65
CA LYS A 64 42.85 -10.36 18.84
C LYS A 64 43.44 -11.75 18.97
N ALA A 65 42.64 -12.81 18.79
CA ALA A 65 43.11 -14.18 18.82
C ALA A 65 44.09 -14.48 17.69
N SER A 66 43.84 -13.96 16.48
CA SER A 66 44.71 -14.08 15.31
C SER A 66 46.06 -13.41 15.53
N ASN A 67 46.05 -12.21 16.08
CA ASN A 67 47.28 -11.48 16.44
C ASN A 67 48.12 -12.27 17.45
N ARG A 68 47.45 -12.80 18.51
CA ARG A 68 48.12 -13.64 19.52
C ARG A 68 48.83 -14.86 18.89
N VAL A 69 48.16 -15.56 17.97
CA VAL A 69 48.76 -16.70 17.24
C VAL A 69 49.98 -16.24 16.46
N SER A 70 49.90 -15.11 15.76
CA SER A 70 51.00 -14.56 14.99
C SER A 70 52.21 -14.20 15.87
N GLU A 71 51.97 -13.55 17.02
CA GLU A 71 53.01 -13.19 17.98
C GLU A 71 53.68 -14.44 18.57
N LEU A 72 52.90 -15.48 18.93
CA LEU A 72 53.43 -16.71 19.46
C LEU A 72 54.29 -17.48 18.41
N LYS A 73 53.85 -17.51 17.14
CA LYS A 73 54.61 -18.07 16.04
C LYS A 73 55.97 -17.36 15.82
N ALA A 74 55.96 -16.04 15.89
CA ALA A 74 57.21 -15.25 15.81
C ALA A 74 58.17 -15.55 16.98
N LYS A 75 57.62 -15.77 18.20
CA LYS A 75 58.42 -16.19 19.36
C LYS A 75 59.02 -17.60 19.17
N VAL A 76 58.26 -18.51 18.57
CA VAL A 76 58.77 -19.86 18.23
C VAL A 76 59.93 -19.78 17.23
N GLU A 77 59.82 -18.97 16.19
CA GLU A 77 60.88 -18.79 15.21
C GLU A 77 62.15 -18.21 15.84
N LYS A 78 62.00 -17.22 16.74
CA LYS A 78 63.13 -16.67 17.49
C LYS A 78 63.81 -17.73 18.38
N ALA A 79 63.02 -18.49 19.18
CA ALA A 79 63.59 -19.51 20.04
C ALA A 79 64.32 -20.64 19.24
N LEU A 80 63.81 -20.95 18.04
CA LEU A 80 64.47 -21.88 17.11
C LEU A 80 65.81 -21.31 16.63
N ALA A 81 65.90 -20.03 16.28
CA ALA A 81 67.12 -19.37 15.90
C ALA A 81 68.15 -19.34 17.02
N ASP A 82 67.70 -19.17 18.26
CA ASP A 82 68.50 -19.16 19.49
C ASP A 82 68.86 -20.59 19.96
N ARG A 83 68.35 -21.65 19.28
CA ARG A 83 68.49 -23.10 19.63
C ARG A 83 67.95 -23.46 21.03
N ASP A 84 67.02 -22.68 21.55
CA ASP A 84 66.34 -22.96 22.84
C ASP A 84 65.14 -23.90 22.60
N TYR A 85 65.41 -25.18 22.55
CA TYR A 85 64.43 -26.22 22.23
C TYR A 85 63.40 -26.43 23.34
N GLU A 86 63.75 -26.11 24.60
CA GLU A 86 62.79 -26.22 25.70
C GLU A 86 61.68 -25.13 25.59
N THR A 87 62.07 -23.88 25.35
CA THR A 87 61.18 -22.79 25.09
C THR A 87 60.34 -23.06 23.81
N VAL A 88 60.91 -23.63 22.76
CA VAL A 88 60.19 -24.04 21.54
C VAL A 88 59.04 -25.01 21.85
N LEU A 89 59.28 -26.02 22.69
CA LEU A 89 58.22 -26.98 23.05
C LEU A 89 57.08 -26.31 23.84
N GLN A 90 57.38 -25.45 24.79
CA GLN A 90 56.36 -24.67 25.54
C GLN A 90 55.56 -23.76 24.62
N LEU A 91 56.22 -22.94 23.78
CA LEU A 91 55.56 -22.04 22.86
C LEU A 91 54.70 -22.76 21.83
N ARG A 92 55.09 -23.96 21.33
CA ARG A 92 54.27 -24.74 20.42
C ARG A 92 52.94 -25.19 21.06
N MET A 93 52.95 -25.51 22.35
CA MET A 93 51.73 -25.82 23.07
C MET A 93 50.83 -24.57 23.18
N GLU A 94 51.43 -23.41 23.49
CA GLU A 94 50.69 -22.13 23.54
C GLU A 94 50.12 -21.74 22.16
N VAL A 95 50.87 -21.91 21.06
CA VAL A 95 50.38 -21.72 19.70
C VAL A 95 49.16 -22.59 19.43
N LYS A 96 49.21 -23.88 19.79
CA LYS A 96 48.11 -24.80 19.60
C LYS A 96 46.84 -24.37 20.37
N MET A 97 47.02 -23.91 21.60
CA MET A 97 45.89 -23.37 22.41
C MET A 97 45.33 -22.08 21.80
N ALA A 98 46.19 -21.16 21.37
CA ALA A 98 45.77 -19.90 20.74
C ALA A 98 45.09 -20.13 19.37
N ASP A 99 45.55 -21.12 18.57
CA ASP A 99 44.88 -21.52 17.34
C ASP A 99 43.48 -22.06 17.61
N SER A 100 43.30 -22.90 18.65
CA SER A 100 41.96 -23.36 19.05
C SER A 100 41.05 -22.24 19.53
N GLU A 101 41.60 -21.24 20.26
CA GLU A 101 40.87 -20.03 20.66
C GLU A 101 40.44 -19.22 19.43
N ARG A 102 41.35 -19.00 18.47
CA ARG A 102 41.05 -18.29 17.21
C ARG A 102 39.94 -18.99 16.41
N GLU A 103 39.99 -20.33 16.28
CA GLU A 103 38.98 -21.13 15.61
C GLU A 103 37.62 -20.96 16.30
N SER A 104 37.59 -21.02 17.63
CA SER A 104 36.35 -20.77 18.41
C SER A 104 35.78 -19.39 18.18
N CYS A 105 36.63 -18.34 18.13
CA CYS A 105 36.20 -16.99 17.80
C CYS A 105 35.69 -16.91 16.36
N GLY A 106 36.33 -17.63 15.41
CA GLY A 106 35.88 -17.73 14.02
C GLY A 106 34.48 -18.31 13.89
N TYR A 107 34.17 -19.39 14.59
CA TYR A 107 32.83 -19.98 14.60
C TYR A 107 31.78 -19.04 15.18
N LYS A 108 32.10 -18.29 16.24
CA LYS A 108 31.20 -17.31 16.80
C LYS A 108 30.92 -16.16 15.82
N LEU A 109 31.96 -15.66 15.19
CA LEU A 109 31.85 -14.59 14.18
C LEU A 109 30.97 -15.04 13.00
N ASP A 110 31.20 -16.23 12.46
CA ASP A 110 30.41 -16.79 11.37
C ASP A 110 28.94 -16.99 11.77
N HIS A 111 28.70 -17.44 12.99
CA HIS A 111 27.32 -17.56 13.50
C HIS A 111 26.63 -16.20 13.56
N HIS A 112 27.27 -15.19 14.14
CA HIS A 112 26.68 -13.85 14.22
C HIS A 112 26.46 -13.21 12.84
N ARG A 113 27.38 -13.41 11.90
CA ARG A 113 27.22 -12.93 10.51
C ARG A 113 26.03 -13.56 9.82
N ARG A 114 25.90 -14.88 9.89
CA ARG A 114 24.75 -15.59 9.26
C ARG A 114 23.43 -15.18 9.88
N THR A 115 23.40 -14.96 11.21
CA THR A 115 22.20 -14.54 11.89
C THR A 115 21.79 -13.11 11.47
N LEU A 116 22.77 -12.20 11.34
CA LEU A 116 22.53 -10.84 10.84
C LEU A 116 22.03 -10.86 9.40
N GLU A 117 22.70 -11.61 8.52
CA GLU A 117 22.33 -11.74 7.10
C GLU A 117 20.90 -12.27 6.93
N SER A 118 20.53 -13.31 7.68
CA SER A 118 19.17 -13.83 7.67
C SER A 118 18.13 -12.82 8.14
N GLN A 119 18.46 -11.99 9.13
CA GLN A 119 17.56 -10.95 9.62
C GLN A 119 17.42 -9.81 8.62
N GLU A 120 18.53 -9.39 7.99
CA GLU A 120 18.51 -8.36 6.94
C GLU A 120 17.71 -8.83 5.71
N GLU A 121 17.84 -10.11 5.33
CA GLU A 121 17.05 -10.71 4.25
C GLU A 121 15.55 -10.73 4.60
N GLN A 122 15.20 -11.02 5.85
CA GLN A 122 13.81 -11.00 6.31
C GLN A 122 13.22 -9.59 6.22
N VAL A 123 13.94 -8.55 6.65
CA VAL A 123 13.51 -7.15 6.50
C VAL A 123 13.27 -6.82 5.03
N LYS A 124 14.21 -7.19 4.16
CA LYS A 124 14.09 -6.95 2.72
C LYS A 124 12.87 -7.62 2.11
N ILE A 125 12.53 -8.84 2.51
CA ILE A 125 11.32 -9.53 2.04
C ILE A 125 10.05 -8.72 2.36
N PHE A 126 9.97 -8.13 3.56
CA PHE A 126 8.84 -7.30 3.94
C PHE A 126 8.82 -5.96 3.18
N GLU A 127 9.97 -5.32 3.00
CA GLU A 127 10.09 -4.08 2.20
C GLU A 127 9.69 -4.31 0.74
N ASP A 128 10.18 -5.38 0.11
CA ASP A 128 9.81 -5.78 -1.26
C ASP A 128 8.30 -6.11 -1.36
N GLY A 129 7.73 -6.69 -0.31
CA GLY A 129 6.28 -6.94 -0.20
C GLY A 129 5.48 -5.65 -0.13
N ALA A 130 5.94 -4.68 0.67
CA ALA A 130 5.32 -3.36 0.78
C ALA A 130 5.40 -2.59 -0.55
N GLU A 131 6.53 -2.62 -1.23
CA GLU A 131 6.69 -1.97 -2.54
C GLU A 131 5.71 -2.53 -3.58
N LYS A 132 5.51 -3.85 -3.61
CA LYS A 132 4.51 -4.49 -4.50
C LYS A 132 3.08 -4.09 -4.15
N ALA A 133 2.75 -4.03 -2.87
CA ALA A 133 1.43 -3.57 -2.43
C ALA A 133 1.19 -2.10 -2.82
N LYS A 134 2.19 -1.24 -2.66
CA LYS A 134 2.14 0.16 -3.10
C LYS A 134 1.96 0.29 -4.61
N ALA A 135 2.71 -0.47 -5.41
CA ALA A 135 2.56 -0.48 -6.86
C ALA A 135 1.14 -0.89 -7.28
N ASN A 136 0.51 -1.82 -6.56
CA ASN A 136 -0.88 -2.20 -6.82
C ASN A 136 -1.87 -1.07 -6.47
N ILE A 137 -1.67 -0.37 -5.35
CA ILE A 137 -2.46 0.81 -4.98
C ILE A 137 -2.38 1.88 -6.08
N ASP A 138 -1.18 2.18 -6.54
CA ASP A 138 -0.95 3.18 -7.59
C ASP A 138 -1.63 2.78 -8.91
N ALA A 139 -1.53 1.50 -9.29
CA ALA A 139 -2.16 0.97 -10.51
C ALA A 139 -3.70 1.00 -10.43
N CYS A 140 -4.29 0.58 -9.30
CA CYS A 140 -5.73 0.61 -9.09
C CYS A 140 -6.26 2.06 -9.05
N THR A 141 -5.53 2.96 -8.39
CA THR A 141 -5.86 4.39 -8.34
C THR A 141 -5.83 5.02 -9.73
N ALA A 142 -4.82 4.73 -10.53
CA ALA A 142 -4.72 5.19 -11.91
C ALA A 142 -5.89 4.67 -12.77
N LYS A 143 -6.24 3.38 -12.64
CA LYS A 143 -7.38 2.76 -13.33
C LYS A 143 -8.70 3.43 -12.96
N ARG A 144 -8.95 3.64 -11.66
CA ARG A 144 -10.14 4.35 -11.16
C ARG A 144 -10.25 5.76 -11.74
N ASN A 145 -9.17 6.52 -11.69
CA ASN A 145 -9.13 7.88 -12.18
C ASN A 145 -9.34 7.96 -13.72
N ALA A 146 -8.80 7.00 -14.47
CA ALA A 146 -9.03 6.89 -15.91
C ALA A 146 -10.51 6.65 -16.22
N LEU A 147 -11.17 5.71 -15.54
CA LEU A 147 -12.59 5.40 -15.74
C LEU A 147 -13.47 6.61 -15.43
N LEU A 148 -13.21 7.32 -14.32
CA LEU A 148 -13.96 8.54 -13.97
C LEU A 148 -13.71 9.68 -14.97
N SER A 149 -12.48 9.84 -15.45
CA SER A 149 -12.15 10.83 -16.48
C SER A 149 -12.87 10.55 -17.79
N ASP A 150 -12.91 9.30 -18.22
CA ASP A 150 -13.58 8.91 -19.45
C ASP A 150 -15.10 9.05 -19.36
N LEU A 151 -15.68 8.76 -18.20
CA LEU A 151 -17.09 9.03 -17.91
C LEU A 151 -17.41 10.52 -18.03
N ASN A 152 -16.59 11.38 -17.42
CA ASN A 152 -16.78 12.83 -17.48
C ASN A 152 -16.67 13.38 -18.92
N LYS A 153 -15.71 12.87 -19.71
CA LYS A 153 -15.56 13.25 -21.13
C LYS A 153 -16.78 12.81 -21.96
N ALA A 154 -17.25 11.59 -21.75
CA ALA A 154 -18.42 11.07 -22.45
C ALA A 154 -19.69 11.87 -22.09
N GLN A 155 -19.84 12.25 -20.82
CA GLN A 155 -20.96 13.10 -20.38
C GLN A 155 -20.90 14.49 -21.03
N ALA A 156 -19.74 15.14 -21.05
CA ALA A 156 -19.58 16.44 -21.69
C ALA A 156 -19.88 16.37 -23.21
N ALA A 157 -19.39 15.35 -23.90
CA ALA A 157 -19.66 15.15 -25.31
C ALA A 157 -21.15 14.90 -25.60
N TYR A 158 -21.86 14.21 -24.71
CA TYR A 158 -23.30 14.01 -24.81
C TYR A 158 -24.07 15.33 -24.63
N ASP A 159 -23.71 16.10 -23.60
CA ASP A 159 -24.36 17.41 -23.32
C ASP A 159 -24.16 18.40 -24.47
N ASP A 160 -22.97 18.43 -25.07
CA ASP A 160 -22.71 19.27 -26.26
C ASP A 160 -23.52 18.79 -27.50
N ALA A 161 -23.63 17.46 -27.69
CA ALA A 161 -24.47 16.92 -28.75
C ALA A 161 -25.97 17.21 -28.56
N CYS A 162 -26.44 17.23 -27.31
CA CYS A 162 -27.81 17.63 -27.00
C CYS A 162 -28.08 19.12 -27.32
N LYS A 163 -27.16 20.02 -26.93
CA LYS A 163 -27.27 21.46 -27.26
C LYS A 163 -27.30 21.69 -28.77
N ALA A 164 -26.38 21.08 -29.50
CA ALA A 164 -26.33 21.18 -30.95
C ALA A 164 -27.61 20.66 -31.61
N TYR A 165 -28.22 19.63 -31.09
CA TYR A 165 -29.50 19.10 -31.58
C TYR A 165 -30.66 20.08 -31.30
N GLU A 166 -30.74 20.65 -30.11
CA GLU A 166 -31.77 21.65 -29.76
C GLU A 166 -31.67 22.90 -30.62
N GLU A 167 -30.45 23.39 -30.86
CA GLU A 167 -30.18 24.54 -31.74
C GLU A 167 -30.61 24.23 -33.19
N ALA A 168 -30.27 23.06 -33.71
CA ALA A 168 -30.67 22.64 -35.05
C ALA A 168 -32.17 22.49 -35.17
N LYS A 169 -32.85 21.96 -34.16
CA LYS A 169 -34.31 21.84 -34.11
C LYS A 169 -34.97 23.22 -34.09
N ALA A 170 -34.50 24.14 -33.26
CA ALA A 170 -35.03 25.50 -33.20
C ALA A 170 -34.83 26.26 -34.52
N ALA A 171 -33.73 26.04 -35.23
CA ALA A 171 -33.50 26.58 -36.56
C ALA A 171 -34.45 25.99 -37.61
N ALA A 172 -34.72 24.68 -37.58
CA ALA A 172 -35.67 24.02 -38.44
C ALA A 172 -37.13 24.50 -38.20
N ASP A 173 -37.53 24.65 -36.95
CA ASP A 173 -38.84 25.11 -36.56
C ASP A 173 -39.09 26.60 -37.01
N LYS A 174 -38.05 27.43 -37.00
CA LYS A 174 -38.09 28.80 -37.57
C LYS A 174 -38.21 28.79 -39.10
N ALA A 175 -37.52 27.86 -39.77
CA ALA A 175 -37.57 27.77 -41.24
C ALA A 175 -38.90 27.19 -41.76
N THR A 176 -39.62 26.41 -40.94
CA THR A 176 -40.91 25.79 -41.32
C THR A 176 -42.12 26.65 -40.93
N SER A 177 -41.92 27.75 -40.20
CA SER A 177 -43.01 28.70 -39.92
C SER A 177 -43.35 29.45 -41.19
N PRO A 178 -44.52 29.25 -41.84
CA PRO A 178 -44.87 29.97 -43.06
C PRO A 178 -45.04 31.44 -42.67
N GLU A 179 -44.27 32.28 -43.38
CA GLU A 179 -44.49 33.75 -43.40
C GLU A 179 -45.92 33.99 -43.88
N VAL A 180 -46.82 34.22 -42.89
CA VAL A 180 -48.17 34.71 -43.20
C VAL A 180 -48.00 36.10 -43.74
N THR A 181 -47.87 36.23 -45.04
CA THR A 181 -48.14 37.48 -45.78
C THR A 181 -49.54 37.82 -45.48
N GLN A 182 -49.76 38.80 -44.56
CA GLN A 182 -51.03 39.47 -44.34
C GLN A 182 -51.47 40.15 -45.64
N PRO A 183 -52.66 39.85 -46.13
CA PRO A 183 -53.30 40.75 -47.11
C PRO A 183 -53.73 42.02 -46.35
N THR A 184 -53.25 43.16 -46.82
CA THR A 184 -53.73 44.45 -46.50
C THR A 184 -55.23 44.51 -46.83
N GLU A 185 -56.08 44.63 -45.83
CA GLU A 185 -57.47 45.12 -46.03
C GLU A 185 -57.86 46.08 -44.93
N THR A 186 -58.06 47.27 -45.39
CA THR A 186 -58.88 48.45 -45.09
C THR A 186 -59.72 48.40 -43.79
N THR A 187 -59.49 49.46 -42.99
CA THR A 187 -60.32 50.02 -41.90
C THR A 187 -61.69 50.54 -42.38
N PRO A 188 -62.63 50.96 -41.50
CA PRO A 188 -62.98 50.91 -40.06
C PRO A 188 -64.51 50.66 -39.82
N PRO A 189 -65.21 51.06 -38.73
CA PRO A 189 -64.86 51.52 -37.40
C PRO A 189 -65.78 50.98 -36.25
N SER A 190 -65.39 51.29 -35.02
CA SER A 190 -66.23 51.61 -33.86
C SER A 190 -67.07 50.55 -33.15
N GLY A 191 -66.82 50.45 -31.86
CA GLY A 191 -67.86 50.10 -30.87
C GLY A 191 -67.27 49.45 -29.60
N SER A 192 -66.89 50.34 -28.67
CA SER A 192 -67.24 50.36 -27.26
C SER A 192 -67.52 49.01 -26.57
N THR A 193 -66.80 48.64 -25.62
CA THR A 193 -67.11 48.63 -24.16
C THR A 193 -66.14 47.77 -23.38
N GLN A 194 -65.48 48.39 -22.45
CA GLN A 194 -64.89 47.81 -21.25
C GLN A 194 -66.06 47.43 -20.29
N PRO A 195 -65.95 46.63 -19.21
CA PRO A 195 -64.84 46.63 -18.28
C PRO A 195 -64.52 45.27 -17.54
N ALA A 196 -63.44 45.37 -16.84
CA ALA A 196 -63.17 44.89 -15.48
C ALA A 196 -63.07 43.35 -15.22
N GLU A 197 -62.11 42.93 -14.62
CA GLU A 197 -61.54 42.93 -13.29
C GLU A 197 -61.04 41.56 -12.90
N THR A 198 -59.90 41.52 -12.30
CA THR A 198 -59.48 40.82 -11.07
C THR A 198 -59.07 39.34 -11.24
N THR A 199 -57.93 38.85 -10.91
CA THR A 199 -57.08 39.01 -9.76
C THR A 199 -55.91 38.05 -9.92
N GLN A 200 -54.72 38.53 -9.65
CA GLN A 200 -53.57 37.76 -9.18
C GLN A 200 -53.87 37.35 -7.72
N PRO A 201 -53.29 36.30 -7.19
CA PRO A 201 -52.06 36.56 -6.48
C PRO A 201 -50.95 35.48 -6.58
N ALA A 202 -49.76 36.02 -6.39
CA ALA A 202 -48.52 35.44 -6.07
C ALA A 202 -48.53 34.58 -4.80
N SER A 203 -47.61 33.63 -4.73
CA SER A 203 -46.85 33.34 -3.51
C SER A 203 -45.64 32.41 -3.80
N SER A 204 -44.47 32.96 -3.78
CA SER A 204 -43.26 32.36 -3.20
C SER A 204 -43.29 32.73 -1.70
N PRO A 205 -42.39 32.25 -0.82
CA PRO A 205 -41.37 31.24 -0.83
C PRO A 205 -41.42 30.38 0.46
N SER A 206 -40.61 29.36 0.59
CA SER A 206 -40.19 28.92 1.93
C SER A 206 -38.84 28.23 1.91
N THR A 207 -37.90 28.94 2.43
CA THR A 207 -36.67 28.50 3.10
C THR A 207 -36.97 27.51 4.23
N GLY A 208 -36.22 26.42 4.27
CA GLY A 208 -36.17 25.49 5.38
C GLY A 208 -34.74 25.03 5.61
N LYS A 209 -34.10 25.78 6.46
CA LYS A 209 -32.85 25.45 7.15
C LYS A 209 -33.26 24.62 8.36
N ASP A 210 -32.53 23.52 8.64
CA ASP A 210 -32.32 22.97 9.99
C ASP A 210 -31.41 21.78 9.91
N THR A 211 -30.25 21.98 10.43
CA THR A 211 -29.71 21.58 11.76
C THR A 211 -29.29 20.09 11.90
N LEU A 212 -27.97 19.94 12.05
CA LEU A 212 -27.31 18.79 12.70
C LEU A 212 -27.87 18.55 14.11
N PRO A 213 -27.71 17.36 14.62
CA PRO A 213 -27.18 17.25 15.96
C PRO A 213 -25.92 16.39 16.06
N SER A 214 -24.97 17.00 16.70
CA SER A 214 -23.87 16.41 17.45
C SER A 214 -24.36 15.60 18.66
N SER A 215 -23.41 14.81 19.15
CA SER A 215 -23.27 14.11 20.44
C SER A 215 -23.81 12.70 20.44
N THR A 216 -23.08 11.71 20.96
CA THR A 216 -22.59 11.63 22.34
C THR A 216 -21.50 10.58 22.48
N LYS A 217 -20.49 10.90 23.27
CA LYS A 217 -19.58 10.01 23.98
C LYS A 217 -20.32 8.94 24.76
N GLN A 218 -19.83 7.71 24.72
CA GLN A 218 -19.94 6.86 25.89
C GLN A 218 -18.70 5.99 26.03
N ALA A 219 -17.92 6.33 27.02
CA ALA A 219 -16.93 5.51 27.65
C ALA A 219 -17.65 4.37 28.40
N ASN A 220 -17.14 3.16 28.30
CA ASN A 220 -17.40 2.16 29.32
C ASN A 220 -16.14 1.38 29.64
N SER A 221 -15.63 1.69 30.80
CA SER A 221 -14.65 0.96 31.57
C SER A 221 -15.32 -0.22 32.29
N SER A 222 -14.71 -1.40 32.21
CA SER A 222 -14.79 -2.43 33.26
C SER A 222 -13.52 -3.26 33.17
N SER A 223 -12.59 -3.09 34.03
CA SER A 223 -12.31 -3.64 35.32
C SER A 223 -12.63 -5.15 35.41
N GLY A 224 -11.60 -5.96 35.55
CA GLY A 224 -11.83 -7.32 35.99
C GLY A 224 -10.65 -8.28 35.88
N LYS A 225 -9.86 -8.31 36.95
CA LYS A 225 -9.23 -9.46 37.61
C LYS A 225 -7.87 -9.98 37.13
N GLN A 226 -6.93 -9.55 37.91
CA GLN A 226 -5.69 -10.19 38.35
C GLN A 226 -5.92 -11.64 38.78
N ALA A 227 -5.15 -12.55 38.24
CA ALA A 227 -4.87 -13.84 38.88
C ALA A 227 -3.35 -14.02 38.86
N ASP A 228 -2.83 -13.86 40.04
CA ASP A 228 -1.50 -14.19 40.50
C ASP A 228 -1.33 -15.72 40.49
N THR A 229 -0.28 -16.24 39.85
CA THR A 229 0.28 -17.55 40.18
C THR A 229 1.74 -17.65 39.82
N THR A 230 2.54 -17.57 40.86
CA THR A 230 3.73 -18.37 41.19
C THR A 230 4.86 -18.48 40.15
N ALA A 231 5.96 -17.91 40.60
CA ALA A 231 7.33 -18.17 40.21
C ALA A 231 7.67 -19.62 39.85
N GLY A 232 8.10 -19.82 38.63
CA GLY A 232 8.81 -20.98 38.16
C GLY A 232 10.07 -20.52 37.46
N LYS A 233 11.17 -20.51 38.22
CA LYS A 233 12.52 -20.27 37.74
C LYS A 233 12.93 -21.46 36.86
N LEU A 234 12.95 -21.29 35.54
CA LEU A 234 13.54 -22.27 34.63
C LEU A 234 14.55 -21.60 33.71
N ALA A 235 15.65 -22.28 33.61
CA ALA A 235 16.91 -21.93 33.00
C ALA A 235 16.76 -21.40 31.56
N ASN A 236 17.51 -20.34 31.33
CA ASN A 236 17.81 -19.72 30.07
C ASN A 236 18.66 -20.70 29.21
N THR A 237 18.04 -21.41 28.29
CA THR A 237 18.69 -21.99 27.15
C THR A 237 18.08 -21.32 25.91
N GLY A 238 18.75 -20.23 25.50
CA GLY A 238 18.41 -19.50 24.29
C GLY A 238 18.76 -20.33 23.07
N ASP A 239 17.75 -20.95 22.49
CA ASP A 239 17.72 -21.37 21.10
C ASP A 239 16.36 -20.97 20.54
N ALA A 240 16.22 -19.69 20.22
CA ALA A 240 15.12 -19.23 19.41
C ALA A 240 15.48 -19.47 17.96
N ALA A 241 15.22 -20.68 17.49
CA ALA A 241 15.12 -20.93 16.07
C ALA A 241 14.01 -20.03 15.50
N PRO A 242 14.24 -19.24 14.43
CA PRO A 242 13.19 -18.46 13.79
C PRO A 242 12.10 -19.42 13.34
N SER A 243 10.89 -19.16 13.82
CA SER A 243 9.72 -19.97 13.52
C SER A 243 9.51 -20.04 12.01
N ALA A 244 9.78 -21.19 11.41
CA ALA A 244 9.57 -21.49 9.99
C ALA A 244 8.08 -21.38 9.55
N ILE A 245 7.17 -21.01 10.46
CA ILE A 245 5.73 -20.93 10.25
C ILE A 245 5.34 -19.62 9.52
N ALA A 246 6.15 -18.55 9.61
CA ALA A 246 5.82 -17.27 8.95
C ALA A 246 6.08 -17.29 7.43
N LEU A 247 6.99 -18.15 6.94
CA LEU A 247 7.31 -18.22 5.51
C LEU A 247 6.26 -18.98 4.67
N ALA A 248 5.52 -19.90 5.26
CA ALA A 248 4.50 -20.68 4.53
C ALA A 248 3.23 -19.85 4.20
N GLY A 249 2.94 -18.81 5.00
CA GLY A 249 1.78 -17.93 4.78
C GLY A 249 1.95 -16.93 3.63
N ILE A 250 3.19 -16.47 3.41
CA ILE A 250 3.48 -15.44 2.38
C ILE A 250 3.49 -16.05 0.98
N ALA A 251 3.95 -17.28 0.83
CA ALA A 251 3.95 -17.98 -0.46
C ALA A 251 2.53 -18.29 -0.98
N ALA A 252 1.56 -18.50 -0.08
CA ALA A 252 0.18 -18.78 -0.46
C ALA A 252 -0.60 -17.52 -0.91
N MET A 253 -0.28 -16.33 -0.38
CA MET A 253 -0.93 -15.09 -0.81
C MET A 253 -0.39 -14.54 -2.14
N GLY A 254 0.90 -14.77 -2.44
CA GLY A 254 1.51 -14.32 -3.69
C GLY A 254 1.05 -15.08 -4.94
N LEU A 255 0.52 -16.31 -4.80
CA LEU A 255 0.03 -17.14 -5.92
C LEU A 255 -1.46 -16.96 -6.20
N GLY A 256 -2.24 -16.38 -5.28
CA GLY A 256 -3.69 -16.18 -5.44
C GLY A 256 -4.05 -15.03 -6.39
N ILE A 257 -3.22 -13.99 -6.45
CA ILE A 257 -3.51 -12.78 -7.24
C ILE A 257 -3.22 -12.99 -8.73
N THR A 258 -2.29 -13.87 -9.09
CA THR A 258 -1.96 -14.15 -10.52
C THR A 258 -2.90 -15.15 -11.18
N ALA A 259 -3.62 -15.98 -10.42
CA ALA A 259 -4.49 -17.02 -10.99
C ALA A 259 -5.87 -16.50 -11.42
N THR A 260 -6.35 -15.38 -10.88
CA THR A 260 -7.65 -14.81 -11.27
C THR A 260 -7.61 -13.96 -12.53
N ALA A 261 -6.48 -13.30 -12.83
CA ALA A 261 -6.34 -12.48 -14.03
C ALA A 261 -6.24 -13.31 -15.32
N THR A 262 -5.70 -14.53 -15.27
CA THR A 262 -5.51 -15.39 -16.47
C THR A 262 -6.74 -16.20 -16.85
N ARG A 263 -7.72 -16.38 -15.95
CA ARG A 263 -8.91 -17.20 -16.23
C ARG A 263 -10.01 -16.44 -16.96
N ARG A 264 -10.05 -15.10 -16.92
CA ARG A 264 -11.05 -14.28 -17.61
C ARG A 264 -10.79 -14.05 -19.09
N ILE A 265 -9.56 -14.25 -19.59
CA ILE A 265 -9.22 -14.02 -20.99
C ILE A 265 -9.57 -15.23 -21.90
N LYS A 266 -9.82 -16.42 -21.36
CA LYS A 266 -10.10 -17.63 -22.16
C LYS A 266 -11.57 -17.90 -22.47
N ASN A 267 -12.53 -17.14 -21.91
CA ASN A 267 -13.97 -17.36 -22.14
C ASN A 267 -14.64 -16.28 -23.04
N SER A 268 -13.86 -15.45 -23.74
CA SER A 268 -14.39 -14.53 -24.75
C SER A 268 -13.81 -14.89 -26.11
N LYS A 269 -14.25 -16.01 -26.65
CA LYS A 269 -14.27 -16.32 -28.11
C LYS A 269 -15.47 -17.16 -28.40
#